data_d917cc1beac51601c7fdea67a924eb5d
#
_entry.id   d917cc1beac51601c7fdea67a924eb5d
#
_cell.length_a   1.000
_cell.length_b   1.000
_cell.length_c   1.000
_cell.angle_alpha   90.00
_cell.angle_beta   90.00
_cell.angle_gamma   90.00
#
_symmetry.space_group_name_H-M   'P 1'
#
loop_
_entity.id
_entity.type
_entity.pdbx_description
1 polymer ?
#
loop_
_entity_poly.entity_id
_entity_poly.type
_entity_poly.pdbx_seq_one_letter_code
_entity_poly.pdbx_strand_id
1 'polypeptide(L)'
;MCSDGSATSEQAARFVTYLLKSPGNQVTLFGAIENEREAGTIKHSLDLMYARLRPMRSDVQIKIARGHAAEEILREAEVGSADLIVIGDRGGRGLTRFLLGSTSSRVVQYAPCSVLVAKKSSQDLHHILVCTAAGEPGLRVVRFAAAIAAATEAEMTVLHVMSQVALSEDSDLYDLEASAEELIAHGAREGAHLKVALDIMQNAAVRGTLKVRHGLVIDEIEAEAREGGHDIVVVGAHFARGVSRLLLDNVTSHVLEKLDRAVLVVRDKTSPPTP
;
A
#
# COMPACT_ATOMS: atom_id res chain seq x y z
N MET A 1 2.39 12.78 -4.94
CA MET A 1 1.58 12.05 -5.95
C MET A 1 2.17 12.27 -7.32
N CYS A 2 2.38 11.20 -8.11
CA CYS A 2 3.03 11.28 -9.42
C CYS A 2 2.03 11.07 -10.55
N SER A 3 2.22 11.80 -11.66
CA SER A 3 1.41 11.65 -12.87
C SER A 3 2.29 11.63 -14.13
N ASP A 4 1.95 10.72 -15.03
CA ASP A 4 2.44 10.63 -16.40
C ASP A 4 1.35 10.95 -17.44
N GLY A 5 0.17 11.38 -16.98
CA GLY A 5 -1.01 11.63 -17.80
C GLY A 5 -1.81 10.38 -18.18
N SER A 6 -1.50 9.22 -17.61
CA SER A 6 -2.25 7.99 -17.84
C SER A 6 -3.53 7.92 -17.02
N ALA A 7 -4.47 7.06 -17.43
CA ALA A 7 -5.72 6.84 -16.70
C ALA A 7 -5.50 6.29 -15.29
N THR A 8 -4.42 5.53 -15.05
CA THR A 8 -4.10 5.02 -13.71
C THR A 8 -3.51 6.09 -12.81
N SER A 9 -2.80 7.08 -13.34
CA SER A 9 -2.39 8.26 -12.57
C SER A 9 -3.59 9.14 -12.19
N GLU A 10 -4.64 9.20 -13.01
CA GLU A 10 -5.90 9.86 -12.65
C GLU A 10 -6.65 9.11 -11.54
N GLN A 11 -6.64 7.78 -11.54
CA GLN A 11 -7.18 6.98 -10.43
C GLN A 11 -6.40 7.23 -9.15
N ALA A 12 -5.07 7.33 -9.22
CA ALA A 12 -4.23 7.68 -8.09
C ALA A 12 -4.66 9.03 -7.45
N ALA A 13 -5.09 10.02 -8.26
CA ALA A 13 -5.58 11.30 -7.76
C ALA A 13 -6.86 11.16 -6.90
N ARG A 14 -7.70 10.17 -7.17
CA ARG A 14 -8.91 9.92 -6.36
C ARG A 14 -8.54 9.48 -4.95
N PHE A 15 -7.59 8.56 -4.80
CA PHE A 15 -7.10 8.17 -3.47
C PHE A 15 -6.54 9.35 -2.68
N VAL A 16 -5.82 10.25 -3.35
CA VAL A 16 -5.32 11.47 -2.69
C VAL A 16 -6.47 12.32 -2.15
N THR A 17 -7.61 12.43 -2.85
CA THR A 17 -8.75 13.19 -2.33
C THR A 17 -9.31 12.63 -1.02
N TYR A 18 -9.32 11.31 -0.85
CA TYR A 18 -9.71 10.68 0.42
C TYR A 18 -8.72 10.99 1.54
N LEU A 19 -7.42 10.86 1.26
CA LEU A 19 -6.37 11.12 2.24
C LEU A 19 -6.30 12.59 2.68
N LEU A 20 -6.76 13.51 1.83
CA LEU A 20 -6.79 14.96 2.13
C LEU A 20 -7.91 15.38 3.08
N LYS A 21 -8.84 14.51 3.42
CA LYS A 21 -9.86 14.80 4.45
C LYS A 21 -9.23 15.06 5.82
N SER A 22 -8.04 14.46 6.09
CA SER A 22 -7.30 14.73 7.33
C SER A 22 -6.54 16.05 7.26
N PRO A 23 -6.56 16.86 8.32
CA PRO A 23 -5.78 18.10 8.41
C PRO A 23 -4.27 17.81 8.49
N GLY A 24 -3.45 18.74 8.02
CA GLY A 24 -1.99 18.67 8.14
C GLY A 24 -1.26 17.98 6.99
N ASN A 25 -1.97 17.29 6.07
CA ASN A 25 -1.34 16.67 4.91
C ASN A 25 -0.96 17.72 3.87
N GLN A 26 0.28 17.66 3.35
CA GLN A 26 0.76 18.45 2.22
C GLN A 26 0.79 17.57 0.97
N VAL A 27 0.50 18.16 -0.19
CA VAL A 27 0.50 17.40 -1.45
C VAL A 27 1.43 18.05 -2.47
N THR A 28 2.40 17.28 -2.93
CA THR A 28 3.18 17.59 -4.11
C THR A 28 2.65 16.76 -5.28
N LEU A 29 2.15 17.44 -6.30
CA LEU A 29 1.85 16.86 -7.62
C LEU A 29 3.14 16.87 -8.44
N PHE A 30 3.62 15.69 -8.79
CA PHE A 30 4.93 15.53 -9.40
C PHE A 30 4.84 14.90 -10.79
N GLY A 31 5.55 15.48 -11.76
CA GLY A 31 5.70 14.94 -13.11
C GLY A 31 7.17 14.84 -13.48
N ALA A 32 7.59 13.72 -14.06
CA ALA A 32 8.92 13.57 -14.64
C ALA A 32 8.83 13.53 -16.15
N ILE A 33 9.59 14.39 -16.83
CA ILE A 33 9.64 14.49 -18.30
C ILE A 33 10.91 13.79 -18.79
N GLU A 34 10.74 12.60 -19.36
CA GLU A 34 11.82 11.86 -20.03
C GLU A 34 11.93 12.28 -21.49
N ASN A 35 10.80 12.64 -22.12
CA ASN A 35 10.71 13.00 -23.51
C ASN A 35 9.85 14.27 -23.66
N GLU A 36 10.34 15.25 -24.40
CA GLU A 36 9.63 16.51 -24.67
C GLU A 36 8.24 16.32 -25.29
N ARG A 37 8.02 15.23 -26.04
CA ARG A 37 6.70 14.92 -26.60
C ARG A 37 5.63 14.64 -25.54
N GLU A 38 6.03 14.23 -24.36
CA GLU A 38 5.14 13.89 -23.23
C GLU A 38 4.91 15.09 -22.29
N ALA A 39 5.76 16.12 -22.41
CA ALA A 39 5.73 17.29 -21.54
C ALA A 39 4.34 17.96 -21.47
N GLY A 40 3.68 18.12 -22.62
CA GLY A 40 2.36 18.72 -22.71
C GLY A 40 1.29 17.88 -21.98
N THR A 41 1.30 16.58 -22.18
CA THR A 41 0.37 15.63 -21.54
C THR A 41 0.55 15.60 -20.02
N ILE A 42 1.80 15.51 -19.57
CA ILE A 42 2.13 15.50 -18.14
C ILE A 42 1.68 16.80 -17.48
N LYS A 43 2.03 17.94 -18.07
CA LYS A 43 1.66 19.25 -17.55
C LYS A 43 0.14 19.42 -17.47
N HIS A 44 -0.57 19.08 -18.54
CA HIS A 44 -2.03 19.14 -18.57
C HIS A 44 -2.67 18.27 -17.48
N SER A 45 -2.17 17.05 -17.29
CA SER A 45 -2.66 16.16 -16.23
C SER A 45 -2.41 16.74 -14.83
N LEU A 46 -1.23 17.31 -14.58
CA LEU A 46 -0.93 17.96 -13.29
C LEU A 46 -1.83 19.17 -13.04
N ASP A 47 -2.10 19.97 -14.07
CA ASP A 47 -2.99 21.13 -13.97
C ASP A 47 -4.44 20.71 -13.64
N LEU A 48 -4.93 19.63 -14.26
CA LEU A 48 -6.26 19.06 -13.96
C LEU A 48 -6.32 18.55 -12.52
N MET A 49 -5.29 17.84 -12.06
CA MET A 49 -5.21 17.35 -10.67
C MET A 49 -5.14 18.50 -9.68
N TYR A 50 -4.36 19.53 -9.98
CA TYR A 50 -4.26 20.74 -9.18
C TYR A 50 -5.61 21.45 -9.06
N ALA A 51 -6.30 21.65 -10.18
CA ALA A 51 -7.63 22.26 -10.20
C ALA A 51 -8.64 21.47 -9.35
N ARG A 52 -8.52 20.16 -9.32
CA ARG A 52 -9.37 19.26 -8.51
C ARG A 52 -9.08 19.35 -7.02
N LEU A 53 -7.80 19.40 -6.62
CA LEU A 53 -7.38 19.32 -5.22
C LEU A 53 -7.33 20.69 -4.54
N ARG A 54 -7.05 21.77 -5.29
CA ARG A 54 -6.92 23.14 -4.76
C ARG A 54 -8.12 23.63 -3.97
N PRO A 55 -9.39 23.36 -4.38
CA PRO A 55 -10.55 23.75 -3.58
C PRO A 55 -10.64 23.06 -2.22
N MET A 56 -10.03 21.89 -2.09
CA MET A 56 -10.00 21.11 -0.84
C MET A 56 -8.86 21.53 0.08
N ARG A 57 -7.74 22.00 -0.50
CA ARG A 57 -6.50 22.33 0.23
C ARG A 57 -5.73 23.44 -0.46
N SER A 58 -5.20 24.36 0.35
CA SER A 58 -4.40 25.49 -0.13
C SER A 58 -2.91 25.16 -0.33
N ASP A 59 -2.43 24.08 0.25
CA ASP A 59 -1.02 23.64 0.32
C ASP A 59 -0.66 22.58 -0.74
N VAL A 60 -1.40 22.52 -1.84
CA VAL A 60 -1.07 21.71 -3.02
C VAL A 60 -0.05 22.46 -3.88
N GLN A 61 1.05 21.81 -4.22
CA GLN A 61 2.08 22.34 -5.12
C GLN A 61 2.34 21.43 -6.32
N ILE A 62 2.74 22.02 -7.44
CA ILE A 62 3.17 21.27 -8.64
C ILE A 62 4.67 21.36 -8.75
N LYS A 63 5.32 20.22 -9.01
CA LYS A 63 6.74 20.13 -9.36
C LYS A 63 6.93 19.30 -10.62
N ILE A 64 7.80 19.73 -11.48
CA ILE A 64 8.17 19.02 -12.72
C ILE A 64 9.68 18.90 -12.76
N ALA A 65 10.17 17.69 -12.99
CA ALA A 65 11.59 17.41 -13.20
C ALA A 65 11.84 16.87 -14.61
N ARG A 66 13.09 16.97 -15.08
CA ARG A 66 13.56 16.37 -16.33
C ARG A 66 14.53 15.26 -16.00
N GLY A 67 14.27 14.05 -16.48
CA GLY A 67 15.10 12.89 -16.22
C GLY A 67 14.28 11.60 -16.19
N HIS A 68 14.94 10.52 -15.82
CA HIS A 68 14.30 9.20 -15.72
C HIS A 68 13.24 9.19 -14.61
N ALA A 69 12.00 8.86 -14.96
CA ALA A 69 10.83 9.05 -14.08
C ALA A 69 11.01 8.41 -12.68
N ALA A 70 11.48 7.17 -12.63
CA ALA A 70 11.66 6.49 -11.33
C ALA A 70 12.72 7.20 -10.45
N GLU A 71 13.83 7.66 -11.04
CA GLU A 71 14.91 8.32 -10.31
C GLU A 71 14.47 9.68 -9.78
N GLU A 72 13.77 10.46 -10.61
CA GLU A 72 13.27 11.78 -10.21
C GLU A 72 12.19 11.68 -9.14
N ILE A 73 11.30 10.68 -9.22
CA ILE A 73 10.29 10.43 -8.18
C ILE A 73 10.94 10.07 -6.85
N LEU A 74 11.93 9.17 -6.86
CA LEU A 74 12.65 8.75 -5.66
C LEU A 74 13.41 9.91 -5.03
N ARG A 75 14.11 10.69 -5.86
CA ARG A 75 14.85 11.89 -5.42
C ARG A 75 13.92 12.93 -4.81
N GLU A 76 12.77 13.22 -5.43
CA GLU A 76 11.80 14.18 -4.88
C GLU A 76 11.21 13.68 -3.56
N ALA A 77 10.92 12.39 -3.46
CA ALA A 77 10.40 11.79 -2.22
C ALA A 77 11.42 11.89 -1.07
N GLU A 78 12.70 11.70 -1.35
CA GLU A 78 13.77 11.81 -0.36
C GLU A 78 13.98 13.27 0.07
N VAL A 79 14.18 14.19 -0.88
CA VAL A 79 14.39 15.62 -0.62
C VAL A 79 13.19 16.25 0.08
N GLY A 80 11.98 15.89 -0.34
CA GLY A 80 10.72 16.36 0.24
C GLY A 80 10.34 15.64 1.53
N SER A 81 11.13 14.66 2.00
CA SER A 81 10.81 13.83 3.18
C SER A 81 9.38 13.26 3.14
N ALA A 82 8.96 12.79 1.97
CA ALA A 82 7.61 12.30 1.76
C ALA A 82 7.26 11.13 2.71
N ASP A 83 6.01 11.08 3.17
CA ASP A 83 5.46 9.97 3.96
C ASP A 83 4.88 8.89 3.08
N LEU A 84 4.36 9.30 1.91
CA LEU A 84 3.65 8.44 0.98
C LEU A 84 3.89 8.90 -0.46
N ILE A 85 4.30 7.97 -1.31
CA ILE A 85 4.27 8.13 -2.76
C ILE A 85 2.98 7.51 -3.28
N VAL A 86 2.23 8.23 -4.13
CA VAL A 86 1.04 7.70 -4.80
C VAL A 86 1.31 7.71 -6.31
N ILE A 87 1.22 6.53 -6.93
CA ILE A 87 1.49 6.30 -8.36
C ILE A 87 0.42 5.41 -8.99
N GLY A 88 0.30 5.48 -10.32
CA GLY A 88 -0.43 4.47 -11.09
C GLY A 88 0.37 3.17 -11.25
N ASP A 89 -0.30 2.07 -11.56
CA ASP A 89 0.35 0.78 -11.82
C ASP A 89 1.12 0.76 -13.13
N ARG A 90 0.70 1.55 -14.12
CA ARG A 90 1.27 1.60 -15.47
C ARG A 90 1.21 2.98 -16.10
N GLY A 91 2.26 3.32 -16.84
CA GLY A 91 2.20 4.37 -17.85
C GLY A 91 1.48 3.88 -19.13
N GLY A 92 1.00 4.80 -19.95
CA GLY A 92 0.06 4.57 -21.07
C GLY A 92 0.44 3.59 -22.19
N ARG A 93 1.49 2.76 -22.08
CA ARG A 93 2.02 1.92 -23.17
C ARG A 93 2.09 0.41 -22.93
N GLY A 94 1.56 -0.12 -21.81
CA GLY A 94 1.68 -1.56 -21.47
C GLY A 94 0.50 -2.40 -21.96
N LEU A 95 0.76 -3.45 -22.75
CA LEU A 95 -0.25 -4.38 -23.30
C LEU A 95 -0.56 -5.59 -22.39
N THR A 96 0.24 -5.86 -21.36
CA THR A 96 0.06 -7.05 -20.51
C THR A 96 -0.69 -6.72 -19.22
N ARG A 97 -1.79 -7.43 -18.99
CA ARG A 97 -2.83 -7.14 -17.96
C ARG A 97 -2.37 -7.32 -16.50
N PHE A 98 -1.22 -7.93 -16.25
CA PHE A 98 -0.76 -8.36 -14.91
C PHE A 98 0.64 -7.92 -14.52
N LEU A 99 1.33 -7.06 -15.31
CA LEU A 99 2.67 -6.61 -14.98
C LEU A 99 2.66 -5.16 -14.49
N LEU A 100 3.30 -4.90 -13.36
CA LEU A 100 3.59 -3.56 -12.89
C LEU A 100 4.51 -2.85 -13.90
N GLY A 101 4.25 -1.58 -14.20
CA GLY A 101 5.12 -0.79 -15.09
C GLY A 101 6.54 -0.66 -14.52
N SER A 102 7.54 -0.52 -15.39
CA SER A 102 8.95 -0.41 -14.99
C SER A 102 9.22 0.71 -13.98
N THR A 103 8.63 1.89 -14.19
CA THR A 103 8.71 3.02 -13.25
C THR A 103 8.09 2.66 -11.90
N SER A 104 6.86 2.13 -11.90
CA SER A 104 6.14 1.79 -10.68
C SER A 104 6.84 0.68 -9.90
N SER A 105 7.35 -0.35 -10.59
CA SER A 105 8.13 -1.43 -9.99
C SER A 105 9.39 -0.88 -9.31
N ARG A 106 10.14 -0.01 -10.00
CA ARG A 106 11.36 0.59 -9.46
C ARG A 106 11.08 1.53 -8.29
N VAL A 107 10.01 2.33 -8.37
CA VAL A 107 9.59 3.18 -7.25
C VAL A 107 9.19 2.34 -6.04
N VAL A 108 8.35 1.31 -6.22
CA VAL A 108 7.98 0.41 -5.11
C VAL A 108 9.20 -0.26 -4.51
N GLN A 109 10.18 -0.66 -5.31
CA GLN A 109 11.40 -1.33 -4.82
C GLN A 109 12.29 -0.40 -3.98
N TYR A 110 12.48 0.85 -4.41
CA TYR A 110 13.51 1.74 -3.85
C TYR A 110 12.96 2.94 -3.06
N ALA A 111 11.65 3.07 -2.90
CA ALA A 111 11.07 4.21 -2.20
C ALA A 111 11.60 4.36 -0.76
N PRO A 112 11.90 5.59 -0.30
CA PRO A 112 12.28 5.87 1.07
C PRO A 112 11.09 5.85 2.05
N CYS A 113 9.87 5.73 1.54
CA CYS A 113 8.62 5.78 2.30
C CYS A 113 7.60 4.79 1.73
N SER A 114 6.41 4.73 2.32
CA SER A 114 5.30 3.91 1.84
C SER A 114 4.89 4.29 0.42
N VAL A 115 4.40 3.31 -0.36
CA VAL A 115 3.97 3.52 -1.75
C VAL A 115 2.56 2.97 -1.96
N LEU A 116 1.66 3.82 -2.42
CA LEU A 116 0.34 3.43 -2.90
C LEU A 116 0.37 3.30 -4.43
N VAL A 117 0.11 2.11 -4.91
CA VAL A 117 -0.05 1.82 -6.34
C VAL A 117 -1.55 1.74 -6.67
N ALA A 118 -2.06 2.75 -7.34
CA ALA A 118 -3.44 2.77 -7.81
C ALA A 118 -3.58 1.96 -9.10
N LYS A 119 -4.68 1.22 -9.20
CA LYS A 119 -5.01 0.41 -10.36
C LYS A 119 -6.35 0.84 -10.97
N LYS A 120 -6.60 0.42 -12.21
CA LYS A 120 -7.76 0.88 -12.98
C LYS A 120 -9.11 0.57 -12.34
N SER A 121 -9.23 -0.51 -11.58
CA SER A 121 -10.45 -0.90 -10.87
C SER A 121 -10.69 -0.14 -9.56
N SER A 122 -9.68 0.57 -9.07
CA SER A 122 -9.75 1.26 -7.78
C SER A 122 -10.54 2.56 -7.90
N GLN A 123 -11.74 2.63 -7.34
CA GLN A 123 -12.61 3.81 -7.45
C GLN A 123 -12.91 4.46 -6.10
N ASP A 124 -13.05 3.69 -5.05
CA ASP A 124 -13.49 4.12 -3.74
C ASP A 124 -12.51 3.68 -2.65
N LEU A 125 -12.71 4.14 -1.42
CA LEU A 125 -11.93 3.74 -0.25
C LEU A 125 -12.87 3.61 0.95
N HIS A 126 -13.60 2.51 1.00
CA HIS A 126 -14.53 2.15 2.05
C HIS A 126 -14.10 0.92 2.83
N HIS A 127 -13.38 -0.01 2.18
CA HIS A 127 -12.97 -1.28 2.77
C HIS A 127 -11.48 -1.52 2.54
N ILE A 128 -10.73 -1.60 3.63
CA ILE A 128 -9.28 -1.82 3.63
C ILE A 128 -8.98 -3.24 4.10
N LEU A 129 -8.29 -4.02 3.27
CA LEU A 129 -7.70 -5.31 3.68
C LEU A 129 -6.27 -5.09 4.13
N VAL A 130 -5.94 -5.44 5.36
CA VAL A 130 -4.60 -5.35 5.92
C VAL A 130 -4.03 -6.74 6.11
N CYS A 131 -3.02 -7.10 5.33
CA CYS A 131 -2.33 -8.37 5.47
C CYS A 131 -1.19 -8.21 6.48
N THR A 132 -1.28 -8.92 7.58
CA THR A 132 -0.31 -8.83 8.67
C THR A 132 0.48 -10.12 8.83
N ALA A 133 1.80 -10.00 8.97
CA ALA A 133 2.66 -11.05 9.48
C ALA A 133 2.79 -10.91 11.00
N ALA A 134 3.10 -12.00 11.69
CA ALA A 134 3.31 -11.97 13.14
C ALA A 134 4.47 -11.02 13.54
N GLY A 135 4.35 -10.41 14.73
CA GLY A 135 5.36 -9.55 15.33
C GLY A 135 5.25 -8.06 14.96
N GLU A 136 6.22 -7.29 15.44
CA GLU A 136 6.19 -5.82 15.34
C GLU A 136 6.16 -5.27 13.90
N PRO A 137 6.83 -5.87 12.92
CA PRO A 137 6.68 -5.40 11.53
C PRO A 137 5.24 -5.45 11.03
N GLY A 138 4.49 -6.51 11.35
CA GLY A 138 3.07 -6.62 10.98
C GLY A 138 2.21 -5.61 11.72
N LEU A 139 2.45 -5.36 13.01
CA LEU A 139 1.71 -4.36 13.80
C LEU A 139 1.94 -2.93 13.27
N ARG A 140 3.10 -2.61 12.73
CA ARG A 140 3.32 -1.32 12.07
C ARG A 140 2.44 -1.15 10.84
N VAL A 141 2.26 -2.21 10.05
CA VAL A 141 1.34 -2.19 8.89
C VAL A 141 -0.08 -1.92 9.37
N VAL A 142 -0.51 -2.60 10.45
CA VAL A 142 -1.83 -2.39 11.05
C VAL A 142 -2.00 -0.96 11.54
N ARG A 143 -1.01 -0.37 12.26
CA ARG A 143 -1.08 1.03 12.72
C ARG A 143 -1.18 2.02 11.57
N PHE A 144 -0.39 1.82 10.51
CA PHE A 144 -0.41 2.70 9.34
C PHE A 144 -1.78 2.64 8.62
N ALA A 145 -2.30 1.44 8.43
CA ALA A 145 -3.61 1.23 7.83
C ALA A 145 -4.74 1.80 8.69
N ALA A 146 -4.68 1.63 10.01
CA ALA A 146 -5.67 2.18 10.94
C ALA A 146 -5.70 3.72 10.91
N ALA A 147 -4.55 4.38 10.77
CA ALA A 147 -4.49 5.83 10.60
C ALA A 147 -5.18 6.27 9.29
N ILE A 148 -5.02 5.52 8.19
CA ILE A 148 -5.73 5.78 6.93
C ILE A 148 -7.23 5.53 7.10
N ALA A 149 -7.61 4.38 7.69
CA ALA A 149 -9.01 4.02 7.89
C ALA A 149 -9.75 5.07 8.73
N ALA A 150 -9.14 5.53 9.83
CA ALA A 150 -9.71 6.60 10.67
C ALA A 150 -9.87 7.92 9.89
N ALA A 151 -8.89 8.27 9.06
CA ALA A 151 -8.90 9.49 8.26
C ALA A 151 -9.95 9.48 7.14
N THR A 152 -10.32 8.29 6.65
CA THR A 152 -11.20 8.09 5.50
C THR A 152 -12.57 7.54 5.87
N GLU A 153 -12.77 7.20 7.16
CA GLU A 153 -13.96 6.53 7.70
C GLU A 153 -14.19 5.14 7.06
N ALA A 154 -13.10 4.53 6.56
CA ALA A 154 -13.14 3.21 5.96
C ALA A 154 -13.21 2.10 7.03
N GLU A 155 -13.84 0.98 6.68
CA GLU A 155 -13.78 -0.24 7.48
C GLU A 155 -12.49 -1.01 7.19
N MET A 156 -11.99 -1.73 8.19
CA MET A 156 -10.72 -2.42 8.09
C MET A 156 -10.86 -3.91 8.43
N THR A 157 -10.42 -4.78 7.54
CA THR A 157 -10.23 -6.21 7.83
C THR A 157 -8.74 -6.48 8.00
N VAL A 158 -8.35 -6.97 9.17
CA VAL A 158 -6.98 -7.44 9.40
C VAL A 158 -6.93 -8.94 9.12
N LEU A 159 -6.23 -9.33 8.07
CA LEU A 159 -6.04 -10.71 7.66
C LEU A 159 -4.69 -11.23 8.14
N HIS A 160 -4.72 -12.33 8.87
CA HIS A 160 -3.56 -13.16 9.14
C HIS A 160 -3.70 -14.50 8.41
N VAL A 161 -2.68 -14.88 7.62
CA VAL A 161 -2.68 -16.16 6.93
C VAL A 161 -1.74 -17.11 7.65
N MET A 162 -2.28 -18.21 8.15
CA MET A 162 -1.52 -19.30 8.74
C MET A 162 -1.09 -20.27 7.65
N SER A 163 0.22 -20.28 7.36
CA SER A 163 0.80 -21.19 6.38
C SER A 163 1.02 -22.57 7.00
N GLN A 164 0.48 -23.60 6.38
CA GLN A 164 0.65 -25.01 6.82
C GLN A 164 2.10 -25.51 6.77
N VAL A 165 3.02 -24.73 6.18
CA VAL A 165 4.44 -25.14 6.02
C VAL A 165 5.23 -25.01 7.33
N ALA A 166 4.71 -24.32 8.34
CA ALA A 166 5.41 -24.07 9.61
C ALA A 166 4.82 -24.90 10.75
N LEU A 167 4.55 -26.17 10.54
CA LEU A 167 4.28 -27.11 11.66
C LEU A 167 5.60 -27.36 12.39
N SER A 168 5.89 -26.57 13.42
CA SER A 168 6.82 -26.97 14.46
C SER A 168 6.19 -28.10 15.28
N GLU A 169 7.00 -29.00 15.85
CA GLU A 169 6.53 -30.13 16.66
C GLU A 169 5.66 -29.72 17.87
N ASP A 170 5.60 -28.40 18.19
CA ASP A 170 4.80 -27.80 19.27
C ASP A 170 3.47 -27.16 18.79
N SER A 171 3.10 -27.29 17.52
CA SER A 171 1.82 -26.74 17.02
C SER A 171 0.70 -27.72 17.33
N ASP A 172 -0.25 -27.32 18.16
CA ASP A 172 -1.45 -28.11 18.41
C ASP A 172 -2.26 -28.21 17.10
N LEU A 173 -2.74 -29.42 16.78
CA LEU A 173 -3.58 -29.68 15.59
C LEU A 173 -4.85 -28.80 15.57
N TYR A 174 -5.27 -28.28 16.72
CA TYR A 174 -6.41 -27.37 16.85
C TYR A 174 -6.18 -25.99 16.20
N ASP A 175 -4.93 -25.53 16.06
CA ASP A 175 -4.63 -24.23 15.48
C ASP A 175 -4.78 -24.22 13.95
N LEU A 176 -4.90 -25.39 13.32
CA LEU A 176 -4.95 -25.53 11.87
C LEU A 176 -6.26 -25.06 11.21
N GLU A 177 -7.32 -24.87 11.99
CA GLU A 177 -8.63 -24.39 11.51
C GLU A 177 -9.19 -23.26 12.41
N ALA A 178 -8.40 -22.79 13.38
CA ALA A 178 -8.87 -21.87 14.40
C ALA A 178 -9.20 -20.48 13.81
N SER A 179 -10.29 -19.92 14.29
CA SER A 179 -10.68 -18.52 14.04
C SER A 179 -9.77 -17.54 14.80
N ALA A 180 -9.86 -16.25 14.48
CA ALA A 180 -9.12 -15.22 15.20
C ALA A 180 -9.51 -15.18 16.69
N GLU A 181 -10.78 -15.35 17.01
CA GLU A 181 -11.33 -15.37 18.35
C GLU A 181 -10.80 -16.56 19.17
N GLU A 182 -10.75 -17.74 18.56
CA GLU A 182 -10.24 -18.95 19.19
C GLU A 182 -8.74 -18.83 19.48
N LEU A 183 -7.94 -18.35 18.53
CA LEU A 183 -6.51 -18.12 18.73
C LEU A 183 -6.24 -17.13 19.87
N ILE A 184 -7.04 -16.06 19.98
CA ILE A 184 -6.94 -15.09 21.06
C ILE A 184 -7.32 -15.73 22.39
N ALA A 185 -8.41 -16.52 22.44
CA ALA A 185 -8.90 -17.16 23.67
C ALA A 185 -7.94 -18.20 24.23
N HIS A 186 -7.28 -18.96 23.33
CA HIS A 186 -6.31 -19.99 23.72
C HIS A 186 -4.93 -19.42 24.06
N GLY A 187 -4.69 -18.12 23.83
CA GLY A 187 -3.40 -17.49 24.11
C GLY A 187 -2.28 -17.92 23.17
N ALA A 188 -2.63 -18.41 21.97
CA ALA A 188 -1.66 -18.73 20.95
C ALA A 188 -0.80 -17.51 20.60
N ARG A 189 0.41 -17.73 20.10
CA ARG A 189 1.32 -16.64 19.71
C ARG A 189 0.69 -15.71 18.67
N GLU A 190 0.02 -16.28 17.69
CA GLU A 190 -0.74 -15.58 16.64
C GLU A 190 -1.93 -14.84 17.26
N GLY A 191 -2.62 -15.45 18.23
CA GLY A 191 -3.71 -14.83 18.97
C GLY A 191 -3.27 -13.59 19.75
N ALA A 192 -2.09 -13.62 20.40
CA ALA A 192 -1.52 -12.46 21.06
C ALA A 192 -1.26 -11.31 20.07
N HIS A 193 -0.76 -11.62 18.88
CA HIS A 193 -0.56 -10.63 17.80
C HIS A 193 -1.89 -10.03 17.32
N LEU A 194 -2.89 -10.87 17.07
CA LEU A 194 -4.23 -10.46 16.64
C LEU A 194 -4.93 -9.58 17.69
N LYS A 195 -4.75 -9.92 18.98
CA LYS A 195 -5.28 -9.08 20.06
C LYS A 195 -4.69 -7.67 20.04
N VAL A 196 -3.38 -7.54 19.87
CA VAL A 196 -2.74 -6.21 19.73
C VAL A 196 -3.24 -5.49 18.48
N ALA A 197 -3.46 -6.19 17.38
CA ALA A 197 -4.05 -5.60 16.17
C ALA A 197 -5.47 -5.08 16.42
N LEU A 198 -6.29 -5.81 17.17
CA LEU A 198 -7.62 -5.37 17.57
C LEU A 198 -7.56 -4.12 18.45
N ASP A 199 -6.66 -4.11 19.45
CA ASP A 199 -6.46 -2.94 20.33
C ASP A 199 -6.04 -1.70 19.53
N ILE A 200 -5.20 -1.85 18.48
CA ILE A 200 -4.82 -0.75 17.59
C ILE A 200 -6.06 -0.20 16.86
N MET A 201 -6.93 -1.06 16.30
CA MET A 201 -8.15 -0.65 15.62
C MET A 201 -9.10 0.10 16.58
N GLN A 202 -9.30 -0.44 17.76
CA GLN A 202 -10.17 0.17 18.79
C GLN A 202 -9.65 1.54 19.24
N ASN A 203 -8.35 1.66 19.51
CA ASN A 203 -7.72 2.92 19.90
C ASN A 203 -7.79 3.99 18.80
N ALA A 204 -7.82 3.56 17.54
CA ALA A 204 -8.00 4.45 16.38
C ALA A 204 -9.49 4.73 16.06
N ALA A 205 -10.43 4.18 16.82
CA ALA A 205 -11.88 4.22 16.58
C ALA A 205 -12.26 3.72 15.16
N VAL A 206 -11.53 2.75 14.64
CA VAL A 206 -11.76 2.14 13.33
C VAL A 206 -12.68 0.93 13.47
N ARG A 207 -13.74 0.89 12.66
CA ARG A 207 -14.61 -0.29 12.56
C ARG A 207 -13.94 -1.35 11.71
N GLY A 208 -14.11 -2.61 12.08
CA GLY A 208 -13.59 -3.71 11.28
C GLY A 208 -13.51 -5.02 12.04
N THR A 209 -12.88 -5.99 11.39
CA THR A 209 -12.81 -7.37 11.85
C THR A 209 -11.39 -7.92 11.76
N LEU A 210 -11.11 -8.94 12.58
CA LEU A 210 -9.95 -9.80 12.43
C LEU A 210 -10.37 -11.04 11.64
N LYS A 211 -9.51 -11.51 10.76
CA LYS A 211 -9.74 -12.72 9.97
C LYS A 211 -8.48 -13.56 9.92
N VAL A 212 -8.66 -14.87 10.08
CA VAL A 212 -7.61 -15.86 9.87
C VAL A 212 -8.00 -16.73 8.68
N ARG A 213 -7.06 -16.98 7.80
CA ARG A 213 -7.20 -17.94 6.70
C ARG A 213 -6.03 -18.93 6.77
N HIS A 214 -6.26 -20.12 6.27
CA HIS A 214 -5.30 -21.22 6.32
C HIS A 214 -4.95 -21.67 4.91
N GLY A 215 -3.68 -21.62 4.54
CA GLY A 215 -3.24 -22.02 3.20
C GLY A 215 -1.99 -21.32 2.72
N LEU A 216 -1.86 -21.23 1.39
CA LEU A 216 -0.77 -20.50 0.76
C LEU A 216 -1.04 -18.99 0.86
N VAL A 217 -0.09 -18.26 1.46
CA VAL A 217 -0.27 -16.84 1.81
C VAL A 217 -0.79 -16.00 0.65
N ILE A 218 -0.23 -16.16 -0.54
CA ILE A 218 -0.60 -15.36 -1.71
C ILE A 218 -2.03 -15.69 -2.18
N ASP A 219 -2.36 -16.98 -2.22
CA ASP A 219 -3.66 -17.44 -2.71
C ASP A 219 -4.79 -17.01 -1.76
N GLU A 220 -4.53 -17.06 -0.44
CA GLU A 220 -5.48 -16.64 0.58
C GLU A 220 -5.67 -15.12 0.61
N ILE A 221 -4.62 -14.34 0.38
CA ILE A 221 -4.73 -12.88 0.24
C ILE A 221 -5.55 -12.54 -1.02
N GLU A 222 -5.30 -13.21 -2.14
CA GLU A 222 -6.04 -13.00 -3.40
C GLU A 222 -7.52 -13.37 -3.24
N ALA A 223 -7.80 -14.50 -2.61
CA ALA A 223 -9.16 -14.95 -2.33
C ALA A 223 -9.90 -13.94 -1.44
N GLU A 224 -9.31 -13.54 -0.31
CA GLU A 224 -9.91 -12.58 0.61
C GLU A 224 -10.13 -11.21 -0.05
N ALA A 225 -9.14 -10.72 -0.79
CA ALA A 225 -9.25 -9.45 -1.50
C ALA A 225 -10.45 -9.44 -2.46
N ARG A 226 -10.72 -10.56 -3.14
CA ARG A 226 -11.82 -10.71 -4.09
C ARG A 226 -13.17 -10.92 -3.39
N GLU A 227 -13.22 -11.85 -2.43
CA GLU A 227 -14.45 -12.27 -1.76
C GLU A 227 -14.98 -11.21 -0.78
N GLY A 228 -14.09 -10.53 -0.09
CA GLY A 228 -14.43 -9.51 0.92
C GLY A 228 -14.77 -8.14 0.34
N GLY A 229 -14.73 -7.94 -0.98
CA GLY A 229 -15.08 -6.67 -1.61
C GLY A 229 -14.17 -5.50 -1.21
N HIS A 230 -12.92 -5.77 -0.90
CA HIS A 230 -11.97 -4.74 -0.45
C HIS A 230 -11.52 -3.83 -1.60
N ASP A 231 -11.42 -2.53 -1.33
CA ASP A 231 -11.00 -1.51 -2.30
C ASP A 231 -9.49 -1.39 -2.42
N ILE A 232 -8.79 -1.62 -1.31
CA ILE A 232 -7.34 -1.53 -1.21
C ILE A 232 -6.80 -2.69 -0.36
N VAL A 233 -5.63 -3.19 -0.74
CA VAL A 233 -4.87 -4.18 0.03
C VAL A 233 -3.60 -3.52 0.56
N VAL A 234 -3.38 -3.64 1.86
CA VAL A 234 -2.21 -3.10 2.57
C VAL A 234 -1.29 -4.24 2.97
N VAL A 235 -0.04 -4.15 2.52
CA VAL A 235 1.01 -5.14 2.82
C VAL A 235 2.24 -4.43 3.35
N GLY A 236 3.06 -5.12 4.13
CA GLY A 236 4.37 -4.62 4.55
C GLY A 236 5.43 -4.87 3.49
N ALA A 237 6.33 -3.93 3.27
CA ALA A 237 7.57 -4.19 2.58
C ALA A 237 8.50 -4.97 3.53
N HIS A 238 8.46 -6.30 3.47
CA HIS A 238 9.37 -7.12 4.26
C HIS A 238 10.74 -7.13 3.60
N PHE A 239 11.74 -6.62 4.34
CA PHE A 239 13.13 -6.77 3.95
C PHE A 239 13.72 -7.94 4.73
N ALA A 240 14.20 -8.94 4.02
CA ALA A 240 15.06 -9.93 4.63
C ALA A 240 16.29 -9.24 5.25
N ARG A 241 16.71 -9.67 6.45
CA ARG A 241 17.92 -9.11 7.09
C ARG A 241 19.15 -9.49 6.26
N GLY A 242 19.98 -8.50 5.93
CA GLY A 242 21.24 -8.70 5.19
C GLY A 242 21.27 -8.06 3.80
N VAL A 243 22.10 -8.59 2.90
CA VAL A 243 22.36 -8.07 1.53
C VAL A 243 21.10 -8.05 0.64
N SER A 244 20.07 -8.83 0.99
CA SER A 244 18.79 -8.88 0.29
C SER A 244 17.81 -7.75 0.64
N ARG A 245 18.25 -6.69 1.35
CA ARG A 245 17.42 -5.49 1.68
C ARG A 245 16.82 -4.78 0.47
N LEU A 246 17.34 -5.03 -0.73
CA LEU A 246 16.90 -4.40 -1.97
C LEU A 246 15.79 -5.18 -2.69
N LEU A 247 15.43 -6.38 -2.22
CA LEU A 247 14.39 -7.17 -2.86
C LEU A 247 13.08 -7.03 -2.08
N LEU A 248 12.00 -6.67 -2.77
CA LEU A 248 10.65 -6.82 -2.24
C LEU A 248 10.44 -8.29 -1.88
N ASP A 249 9.76 -8.54 -0.77
CA ASP A 249 9.31 -9.87 -0.42
C ASP A 249 8.49 -10.46 -1.58
N ASN A 250 8.61 -11.76 -1.81
CA ASN A 250 7.86 -12.48 -2.83
C ASN A 250 6.34 -12.24 -2.69
N VAL A 251 5.82 -12.17 -1.46
CA VAL A 251 4.40 -11.89 -1.21
C VAL A 251 4.01 -10.52 -1.74
N THR A 252 4.75 -9.47 -1.39
CA THR A 252 4.45 -8.08 -1.84
C THR A 252 4.51 -7.96 -3.35
N SER A 253 5.51 -8.57 -3.99
CA SER A 253 5.65 -8.56 -5.46
C SER A 253 4.46 -9.26 -6.14
N HIS A 254 4.07 -10.44 -5.66
CA HIS A 254 2.94 -11.18 -6.21
C HIS A 254 1.60 -10.46 -5.99
N VAL A 255 1.38 -9.88 -4.79
CA VAL A 255 0.19 -9.08 -4.50
C VAL A 255 0.09 -7.88 -5.46
N LEU A 256 1.21 -7.18 -5.70
CA LEU A 256 1.27 -6.08 -6.65
C LEU A 256 0.98 -6.51 -8.09
N GLU A 257 1.38 -7.70 -8.50
CA GLU A 257 1.17 -8.20 -9.85
C GLU A 257 -0.23 -8.80 -10.05
N LYS A 258 -0.69 -9.62 -9.12
CA LYS A 258 -1.92 -10.41 -9.28
C LYS A 258 -3.21 -9.64 -8.99
N LEU A 259 -3.22 -8.74 -8.01
CA LEU A 259 -4.44 -8.04 -7.65
C LEU A 259 -4.81 -6.96 -8.68
N ASP A 260 -6.10 -6.80 -8.92
CA ASP A 260 -6.68 -5.79 -9.83
C ASP A 260 -7.02 -4.47 -9.13
N ARG A 261 -6.83 -4.37 -7.83
CA ARG A 261 -7.16 -3.22 -6.96
C ARG A 261 -5.93 -2.53 -6.41
N ALA A 262 -6.11 -1.37 -5.80
CA ALA A 262 -5.01 -0.62 -5.21
C ALA A 262 -4.23 -1.44 -4.19
N VAL A 263 -2.92 -1.26 -4.17
CA VAL A 263 -2.03 -1.89 -3.19
C VAL A 263 -1.20 -0.82 -2.52
N LEU A 264 -1.25 -0.79 -1.19
CA LEU A 264 -0.40 0.06 -0.36
C LEU A 264 0.70 -0.79 0.26
N VAL A 265 1.94 -0.48 -0.11
CA VAL A 265 3.14 -1.09 0.46
C VAL A 265 3.66 -0.20 1.57
N VAL A 266 3.54 -0.66 2.81
CA VAL A 266 3.97 0.10 4.00
C VAL A 266 5.44 -0.14 4.27
N ARG A 267 6.19 0.95 4.43
CA ARG A 267 7.62 0.97 4.75
C ARG A 267 7.90 1.71 6.05
N ASP A 268 8.96 1.28 6.72
CA ASP A 268 9.51 2.00 7.87
C ASP A 268 10.43 3.14 7.37
N LYS A 269 10.21 4.36 7.85
CA LYS A 269 11.07 5.51 7.56
C LYS A 269 12.48 5.42 8.17
N THR A 270 12.68 4.53 9.13
CA THR A 270 13.94 4.44 9.90
C THR A 270 15.08 3.72 9.17
N SER A 271 14.85 3.25 7.95
CA SER A 271 15.87 2.56 7.16
C SER A 271 16.04 3.25 5.81
N PRO A 272 16.92 4.27 5.69
CA PRO A 272 17.28 4.78 4.36
C PRO A 272 17.87 3.64 3.53
N PRO A 273 17.55 3.56 2.24
CA PRO A 273 18.26 2.65 1.35
C PRO A 273 19.72 3.09 1.33
N THR A 274 20.61 2.24 1.81
CA THR A 274 22.04 2.46 1.63
C THR A 274 22.36 2.23 0.15
N PRO A 275 23.13 3.12 -0.50
CA PRO A 275 23.45 3.05 -1.92
C PRO A 275 24.22 1.78 -2.29
#